data_db71e82afeabde0d5d278195e9732fd5
#
_entry.id   db71e82afeabde0d5d278195e9732fd5
#
_cell.length_a   1.000
_cell.length_b   1.000
_cell.length_c   1.000
_cell.angle_alpha   90.00
_cell.angle_beta   90.00
_cell.angle_gamma   90.00
#
_symmetry.space_group_name_H-M   'P 1'
#
loop_
_entity.id
_entity.type
_entity.pdbx_description
1 polymer ?
#
loop_
_entity_poly.entity_id
_entity_poly.type
_entity_poly.pdbx_seq_one_letter_code
_entity_poly.pdbx_strand_id
1 'polypeptide(L)'
;MAAQQPFTTQESNVPLLGRFLHITDMHLDRNYREHSAVVSQCHREKPRHRHGGERRSGHWGTQQSDCDSPYALANLTMSWLADAWAVEDHKPFDFVLWTGDTGRHDQDIELPRQVNEITDMNQAAIDLFDTYLPGVPIVPNFGNNDIVLHNTMPGGPTDELQWFSRIWKKHIPEDQMQVFLRGGYFAKDLIPNKLGVISLNTLYFYDSNKAVEGCTRRSRWTSRDEVDPGTLQLEWLVERLVDFRRRNMQVHLIGHVPPTSGNYFPRCYDVYTELVLRFQDTILAQHFGHMNFDTFFVQESSLANGGNKPSRDSVPILHKQIEQDLRYDFESLPGNARTEMEYYGVFFEAPSVVPMYRPSVRVWTYNTTLDFRAAVAESDADLAALLDYVGFDSCDESDRSQECEWVGEDEEVEVLKRQGRRHRRPKRKHRRSHARLPRYASSLSPSRSNTFLSLLGYSQWVLPLNEVNEAYDHVYETQGLSAASMLRPNYTLEYTTYDAPTLWHPYVDLSIQSSFPPPRHHELPSQHHVPVPKTILDGILQQNRLSSPFQCQKSVCKMAQPLKIFTTYGLPDMTLRPMLDLARRLVLDKKMWKTYVNRMYTSVD
;
A
#
# COMPACT_ATOMS: atom_id res chain seq x y z
N MET A 1 -40.12 12.03 -32.06
CA MET A 1 -38.76 11.51 -32.22
C MET A 1 -37.82 12.69 -32.11
N ALA A 2 -37.28 12.98 -30.94
CA ALA A 2 -36.27 13.99 -30.71
C ALA A 2 -34.90 13.27 -30.68
N ALA A 3 -34.03 13.66 -31.61
CA ALA A 3 -32.69 13.10 -31.65
C ALA A 3 -31.90 13.55 -30.41
N GLN A 4 -31.46 12.61 -29.62
CA GLN A 4 -30.48 12.86 -28.57
C GLN A 4 -29.15 13.23 -29.21
N GLN A 5 -28.67 14.44 -28.93
CA GLN A 5 -27.32 14.85 -29.29
C GLN A 5 -26.30 14.03 -28.44
N PRO A 6 -25.21 13.56 -29.03
CA PRO A 6 -24.17 12.89 -28.27
C PRO A 6 -23.52 13.88 -27.31
N PHE A 7 -23.41 13.52 -26.02
CA PHE A 7 -22.61 14.22 -25.05
C PHE A 7 -21.14 14.14 -25.50
N THR A 8 -20.62 15.22 -26.06
CA THR A 8 -19.19 15.41 -26.25
C THR A 8 -18.61 15.75 -24.87
N THR A 9 -18.06 14.76 -24.17
CA THR A 9 -17.15 15.00 -23.07
C THR A 9 -15.92 15.69 -23.63
N GLN A 10 -15.72 16.97 -23.31
CA GLN A 10 -14.43 17.64 -23.49
C GLN A 10 -13.42 16.82 -22.69
N GLU A 11 -12.52 16.09 -23.38
CA GLU A 11 -11.31 15.57 -22.79
C GLU A 11 -10.56 16.77 -22.19
N SER A 12 -10.42 16.80 -20.88
CA SER A 12 -9.57 17.77 -20.22
C SER A 12 -8.12 17.45 -20.61
N ASN A 13 -7.58 18.19 -21.55
CA ASN A 13 -6.18 18.09 -22.03
C ASN A 13 -5.18 18.62 -20.98
N VAL A 14 -5.40 18.39 -19.69
CA VAL A 14 -4.39 18.71 -18.68
C VAL A 14 -3.31 17.63 -18.76
N PRO A 15 -2.05 17.99 -19.06
CA PRO A 15 -0.98 17.02 -19.13
C PRO A 15 -0.79 16.34 -17.76
N LEU A 16 -0.60 15.02 -17.78
CA LEU A 16 -0.30 14.24 -16.58
C LEU A 16 1.09 14.60 -16.07
N LEU A 17 1.22 14.78 -14.74
CA LEU A 17 2.52 14.98 -14.08
C LEU A 17 3.31 13.68 -13.99
N GLY A 18 2.63 12.54 -14.03
CA GLY A 18 3.23 11.21 -13.88
C GLY A 18 3.64 10.91 -12.45
N ARG A 19 2.95 11.51 -11.44
CA ARG A 19 3.24 11.26 -10.03
C ARG A 19 1.98 11.30 -9.17
N PHE A 20 1.99 10.48 -8.11
CA PHE A 20 0.92 10.44 -7.11
C PHE A 20 1.48 10.26 -5.70
N LEU A 21 0.70 10.69 -4.72
CA LEU A 21 1.02 10.53 -3.30
C LEU A 21 0.38 9.23 -2.77
N HIS A 22 1.13 8.47 -1.98
CA HIS A 22 0.62 7.41 -1.12
C HIS A 22 0.85 7.82 0.33
N ILE A 23 -0.22 7.96 1.09
CA ILE A 23 -0.24 8.34 2.49
C ILE A 23 -1.14 7.39 3.27
N THR A 24 -0.75 7.00 4.48
CA THR A 24 -1.43 5.99 5.28
C THR A 24 -1.22 6.22 6.77
N ASP A 25 -2.08 5.62 7.58
CA ASP A 25 -1.89 5.48 9.03
C ASP A 25 -1.55 6.81 9.70
N MET A 26 -2.46 7.79 9.57
CA MET A 26 -2.28 9.11 10.20
C MET A 26 -2.52 9.08 11.69
N HIS A 27 -3.43 8.22 12.17
CA HIS A 27 -3.83 8.06 13.56
C HIS A 27 -3.95 9.38 14.32
N LEU A 28 -4.84 10.26 13.84
CA LEU A 28 -5.06 11.57 14.44
C LEU A 28 -5.66 11.44 15.83
N ASP A 29 -5.01 12.09 16.78
CA ASP A 29 -5.45 12.10 18.18
C ASP A 29 -5.72 13.52 18.68
N ARG A 30 -7.01 13.87 18.84
CA ARG A 30 -7.43 15.15 19.38
C ARG A 30 -7.11 15.34 20.86
N ASN A 31 -6.78 14.24 21.56
CA ASN A 31 -6.49 14.24 22.99
C ASN A 31 -4.98 14.30 23.28
N TYR A 32 -4.15 14.24 22.23
CA TYR A 32 -2.70 14.38 22.36
C TYR A 32 -2.33 15.69 23.05
N ARG A 33 -1.44 15.61 24.02
CA ARG A 33 -0.94 16.77 24.78
C ARG A 33 0.58 16.80 24.75
N GLU A 34 1.10 17.89 24.27
CA GLU A 34 2.53 18.21 24.31
C GLU A 34 3.04 18.18 25.76
N HIS A 35 4.27 17.68 25.96
CA HIS A 35 4.93 17.51 27.26
C HIS A 35 4.21 16.60 28.26
N SER A 36 3.20 15.86 27.85
CA SER A 36 2.53 14.87 28.67
C SER A 36 3.39 13.58 28.79
N ALA A 37 2.95 12.67 29.66
CA ALA A 37 3.68 11.41 29.88
C ALA A 37 3.40 10.40 28.74
N VAL A 38 4.45 9.88 28.12
CA VAL A 38 4.35 8.86 27.06
C VAL A 38 3.62 7.60 27.54
N VAL A 39 3.81 7.19 28.78
CA VAL A 39 3.12 6.00 29.34
C VAL A 39 1.61 6.17 29.52
N SER A 40 1.06 7.37 29.33
CA SER A 40 -0.39 7.65 29.30
C SER A 40 -0.89 7.88 27.87
N GLN A 41 -0.23 7.29 26.87
CA GLN A 41 -0.46 7.50 25.43
C GLN A 41 -0.49 9.01 25.06
N CYS A 42 0.36 9.81 25.72
CA CYS A 42 0.45 11.26 25.52
C CYS A 42 -0.82 12.05 25.86
N HIS A 43 -1.69 11.54 26.76
CA HIS A 43 -2.96 12.19 27.11
C HIS A 43 -2.91 12.94 28.43
N ARG A 44 -2.08 12.52 29.39
CA ARG A 44 -2.12 13.01 30.78
C ARG A 44 -0.74 13.28 31.36
N GLU A 45 -0.66 14.25 32.26
CA GLU A 45 0.50 14.40 33.12
C GLU A 45 0.45 13.33 34.22
N LYS A 46 1.58 12.65 34.49
CA LYS A 46 1.66 11.79 35.67
C LYS A 46 1.70 12.60 36.96
N PRO A 47 1.13 12.07 38.06
CA PRO A 47 1.29 12.67 39.40
C PRO A 47 2.78 12.83 39.72
N ARG A 48 3.12 13.98 40.36
CA ARG A 48 4.51 14.44 40.64
C ARG A 48 5.37 13.51 41.51
N HIS A 49 4.88 12.33 41.95
CA HIS A 49 5.52 11.51 42.96
C HIS A 49 6.29 10.26 42.43
N ARG A 50 6.52 10.13 41.14
CA ARG A 50 7.46 9.13 40.63
C ARG A 50 8.76 9.79 40.16
N HIS A 51 9.82 9.58 40.95
CA HIS A 51 11.19 9.97 40.60
C HIS A 51 11.72 9.15 39.41
N GLY A 52 12.26 9.84 38.42
CA GLY A 52 13.04 9.26 37.31
C GLY A 52 12.57 9.74 35.96
N GLY A 53 13.49 10.18 35.13
CA GLY A 53 13.31 10.78 33.80
C GLY A 53 12.30 10.07 32.91
N GLU A 54 11.05 10.46 33.06
CA GLU A 54 9.97 9.92 32.25
C GLU A 54 9.97 10.61 30.89
N ARG A 55 9.92 9.82 29.84
CA ARG A 55 9.84 10.34 28.47
C ARG A 55 8.58 11.18 28.31
N ARG A 56 8.74 12.38 27.73
CA ARG A 56 7.67 13.33 27.47
C ARG A 56 7.38 13.41 25.98
N SER A 57 6.12 13.72 25.69
CA SER A 57 5.64 13.88 24.33
C SER A 57 6.16 15.19 23.71
N GLY A 58 6.56 15.13 22.45
CA GLY A 58 6.99 16.29 21.68
C GLY A 58 5.82 17.02 21.01
N HIS A 59 6.11 18.18 20.41
CA HIS A 59 5.11 19.00 19.73
C HIS A 59 4.54 18.32 18.47
N TRP A 60 5.39 17.69 17.65
CA TRP A 60 4.98 17.00 16.42
C TRP A 60 4.84 15.48 16.60
N GLY A 61 4.65 14.98 17.80
CA GLY A 61 4.51 13.57 18.07
C GLY A 61 5.71 12.96 18.78
N THR A 62 5.66 11.65 19.00
CA THR A 62 6.66 10.94 19.82
C THR A 62 6.96 9.59 19.21
N GLN A 63 8.06 9.48 18.47
CA GLN A 63 8.42 8.23 17.80
C GLN A 63 8.72 7.09 18.77
N GLN A 64 8.55 5.83 18.33
CA GLN A 64 8.78 4.63 19.14
C GLN A 64 8.03 4.66 20.48
N SER A 65 6.74 4.93 20.41
CA SER A 65 5.84 4.99 21.57
C SER A 65 4.44 4.55 21.17
N ASP A 66 3.60 4.34 22.17
CA ASP A 66 2.17 4.07 21.97
C ASP A 66 1.34 5.36 21.81
N CYS A 67 1.99 6.51 21.57
CA CYS A 67 1.31 7.78 21.32
C CYS A 67 0.96 7.91 19.84
N ASP A 68 -0.28 8.31 19.58
CA ASP A 68 -0.76 8.61 18.24
C ASP A 68 -0.35 10.04 17.77
N SER A 69 -0.77 10.44 16.59
CA SER A 69 -0.33 11.69 15.96
C SER A 69 -1.07 12.91 16.50
N PRO A 70 -0.36 13.96 16.96
CA PRO A 70 -1.00 15.25 17.14
C PRO A 70 -1.45 15.83 15.78
N TYR A 71 -2.51 16.63 15.77
CA TYR A 71 -2.95 17.35 14.57
C TYR A 71 -1.83 18.21 13.95
N ALA A 72 -0.92 18.73 14.78
CA ALA A 72 0.25 19.50 14.34
C ALA A 72 1.12 18.72 13.35
N LEU A 73 1.33 17.40 13.56
CA LEU A 73 2.10 16.54 12.66
C LEU A 73 1.41 16.39 11.30
N ALA A 74 0.12 16.08 11.29
CA ALA A 74 -0.61 15.93 10.03
C ALA A 74 -0.67 17.23 9.24
N ASN A 75 -0.91 18.35 9.92
CA ASN A 75 -0.90 19.68 9.32
C ASN A 75 0.48 20.03 8.73
N LEU A 76 1.57 19.73 9.45
CA LEU A 76 2.94 19.89 8.97
C LEU A 76 3.19 19.03 7.72
N THR A 77 2.81 17.75 7.78
CA THR A 77 2.98 16.80 6.66
C THR A 77 2.30 17.32 5.40
N MET A 78 1.03 17.75 5.51
CA MET A 78 0.26 18.20 4.37
C MET A 78 0.76 19.54 3.82
N SER A 79 1.14 20.50 4.69
CA SER A 79 1.71 21.78 4.25
C SER A 79 3.05 21.58 3.55
N TRP A 80 3.92 20.73 4.10
CA TRP A 80 5.20 20.40 3.46
C TRP A 80 5.01 19.74 2.08
N LEU A 81 4.07 18.80 1.95
CA LEU A 81 3.76 18.16 0.67
C LEU A 81 3.32 19.19 -0.39
N ALA A 82 2.45 20.12 0.00
CA ALA A 82 1.99 21.18 -0.89
C ALA A 82 3.14 22.07 -1.35
N ASP A 83 4.01 22.49 -0.43
CA ASP A 83 5.10 23.42 -0.71
C ASP A 83 6.25 22.76 -1.49
N ALA A 84 6.69 21.56 -1.04
CA ALA A 84 7.84 20.86 -1.64
C ALA A 84 7.56 20.37 -3.07
N TRP A 85 6.30 20.06 -3.39
CA TRP A 85 5.89 19.53 -4.69
C TRP A 85 5.09 20.54 -5.52
N ALA A 86 5.08 21.81 -5.11
CA ALA A 86 4.42 22.88 -5.85
C ALA A 86 4.95 22.95 -7.29
N VAL A 87 4.02 23.12 -8.22
CA VAL A 87 4.30 23.35 -9.64
C VAL A 87 3.45 24.54 -10.08
N GLU A 88 4.07 25.50 -10.75
CA GLU A 88 3.37 26.69 -11.25
C GLU A 88 2.22 26.25 -12.18
N ASP A 89 1.04 26.79 -11.92
CA ASP A 89 -0.21 26.51 -12.66
C ASP A 89 -0.67 25.03 -12.68
N HIS A 90 -0.11 24.16 -11.84
CA HIS A 90 -0.46 22.74 -11.77
C HIS A 90 -0.70 22.25 -10.34
N LYS A 91 -1.50 21.20 -10.21
CA LYS A 91 -1.64 20.46 -8.94
C LYS A 91 -0.32 19.75 -8.61
N PRO A 92 0.03 19.57 -7.32
CA PRO A 92 1.27 18.90 -6.95
C PRO A 92 1.31 17.41 -7.33
N PHE A 93 0.15 16.75 -7.40
CA PHE A 93 -0.02 15.33 -7.72
C PHE A 93 -1.20 15.10 -8.67
N ASP A 94 -1.14 14.06 -9.48
CA ASP A 94 -2.27 13.65 -10.33
C ASP A 94 -3.41 13.09 -9.47
N PHE A 95 -3.10 12.36 -8.39
CA PHE A 95 -4.05 11.83 -7.41
C PHE A 95 -3.35 11.46 -6.09
N VAL A 96 -4.14 11.12 -5.08
CA VAL A 96 -3.69 10.62 -3.77
C VAL A 96 -4.35 9.27 -3.48
N LEU A 97 -3.55 8.29 -3.09
CA LEU A 97 -4.00 7.04 -2.48
C LEU A 97 -3.85 7.17 -0.95
N TRP A 98 -4.99 7.14 -0.24
CA TRP A 98 -5.03 7.23 1.21
C TRP A 98 -5.56 5.91 1.77
N THR A 99 -4.65 5.11 2.33
CA THR A 99 -4.91 3.71 2.66
C THR A 99 -5.36 3.46 4.10
N GLY A 100 -6.04 4.44 4.72
CA GLY A 100 -6.79 4.24 5.96
C GLY A 100 -6.03 4.53 7.25
N ASP A 101 -6.62 4.11 8.35
CA ASP A 101 -6.19 4.32 9.73
C ASP A 101 -5.95 5.80 10.07
N THR A 102 -7.05 6.55 10.05
CA THR A 102 -7.06 7.97 10.41
C THR A 102 -7.36 8.20 11.88
N GLY A 103 -8.23 7.36 12.47
CA GLY A 103 -8.56 7.42 13.88
C GLY A 103 -7.44 6.87 14.76
N ARG A 104 -7.28 7.43 15.98
CA ARG A 104 -6.28 6.94 16.94
C ARG A 104 -6.56 5.51 17.37
N HIS A 105 -5.55 4.84 17.93
CA HIS A 105 -5.69 3.53 18.57
C HIS A 105 -6.59 3.58 19.81
N ASP A 106 -7.09 2.44 20.26
CA ASP A 106 -7.95 2.27 21.45
C ASP A 106 -7.18 1.77 22.69
N GLN A 107 -5.87 1.95 22.72
CA GLN A 107 -4.98 1.41 23.77
C GLN A 107 -5.16 2.08 25.14
N ASP A 108 -5.68 3.31 25.19
CA ASP A 108 -5.93 4.02 26.45
C ASP A 108 -7.28 3.62 27.05
N ILE A 109 -7.28 2.65 27.96
CA ILE A 109 -8.49 2.17 28.65
C ILE A 109 -9.16 3.23 29.54
N GLU A 110 -8.42 4.29 29.96
CA GLU A 110 -8.97 5.40 30.73
C GLU A 110 -9.62 6.47 29.83
N LEU A 111 -9.38 6.39 28.52
CA LEU A 111 -9.94 7.28 27.52
C LEU A 111 -10.49 6.48 26.33
N PRO A 112 -11.63 5.76 26.51
CA PRO A 112 -12.22 4.97 25.42
C PRO A 112 -12.59 5.86 24.23
N ARG A 113 -12.36 5.35 23.00
CA ARG A 113 -12.72 6.06 21.77
C ARG A 113 -14.23 6.29 21.69
N GLN A 114 -14.60 7.44 21.16
CA GLN A 114 -16.00 7.83 20.92
C GLN A 114 -16.28 7.87 19.42
N VAL A 115 -17.52 7.60 19.02
CA VAL A 115 -17.97 7.65 17.61
C VAL A 115 -17.62 9.00 16.97
N ASN A 116 -17.95 10.11 17.64
CA ASN A 116 -17.68 11.43 17.12
C ASN A 116 -16.18 11.74 17.01
N GLU A 117 -15.34 11.12 17.82
CA GLU A 117 -13.89 11.27 17.70
C GLU A 117 -13.38 10.69 16.38
N ILE A 118 -13.82 9.49 16.01
CA ILE A 118 -13.43 8.83 14.76
C ILE A 118 -13.93 9.63 13.56
N THR A 119 -15.20 10.06 13.58
CA THR A 119 -15.77 10.86 12.48
C THR A 119 -15.13 12.24 12.36
N ASP A 120 -14.86 12.92 13.49
CA ASP A 120 -14.24 14.23 13.49
C ASP A 120 -12.79 14.18 12.97
N MET A 121 -12.02 13.14 13.32
CA MET A 121 -10.64 12.99 12.84
C MET A 121 -10.60 12.65 11.34
N ASN A 122 -11.51 11.80 10.85
CA ASN A 122 -11.63 11.55 9.43
C ASN A 122 -12.08 12.80 8.64
N GLN A 123 -13.00 13.62 9.20
CA GLN A 123 -13.34 14.91 8.60
C GLN A 123 -12.14 15.87 8.62
N ALA A 124 -11.38 15.93 9.72
CA ALA A 124 -10.17 16.75 9.80
C ALA A 124 -9.12 16.36 8.75
N ALA A 125 -8.96 15.07 8.46
CA ALA A 125 -8.08 14.61 7.38
C ALA A 125 -8.58 15.10 6.00
N ILE A 126 -9.88 15.02 5.71
CA ILE A 126 -10.46 15.56 4.48
C ILE A 126 -10.24 17.08 4.39
N ASP A 127 -10.42 17.81 5.49
CA ASP A 127 -10.21 19.26 5.52
C ASP A 127 -8.74 19.63 5.25
N LEU A 128 -7.79 18.81 5.72
CA LEU A 128 -6.37 18.96 5.39
C LEU A 128 -6.10 18.71 3.89
N PHE A 129 -6.66 17.66 3.31
CA PHE A 129 -6.55 17.41 1.87
C PHE A 129 -7.16 18.55 1.05
N ASP A 130 -8.37 19.00 1.39
CA ASP A 130 -9.04 20.11 0.69
C ASP A 130 -8.24 21.42 0.80
N THR A 131 -7.55 21.65 1.92
CA THR A 131 -6.76 22.86 2.19
C THR A 131 -5.45 22.88 1.40
N TYR A 132 -4.70 21.78 1.48
CA TYR A 132 -3.33 21.73 0.98
C TYR A 132 -3.19 21.14 -0.42
N LEU A 133 -4.15 20.32 -0.85
CA LEU A 133 -4.16 19.67 -2.15
C LEU A 133 -5.47 19.95 -2.92
N PRO A 134 -5.86 21.22 -3.08
CA PRO A 134 -7.15 21.57 -3.66
C PRO A 134 -7.29 21.01 -5.08
N GLY A 135 -8.41 20.31 -5.30
CA GLY A 135 -8.76 19.73 -6.60
C GLY A 135 -7.93 18.50 -7.02
N VAL A 136 -7.01 18.00 -6.19
CA VAL A 136 -6.37 16.70 -6.41
C VAL A 136 -7.39 15.59 -6.09
N PRO A 137 -7.60 14.60 -6.97
CA PRO A 137 -8.44 13.45 -6.69
C PRO A 137 -7.89 12.63 -5.50
N ILE A 138 -8.68 12.48 -4.44
CA ILE A 138 -8.33 11.65 -3.28
C ILE A 138 -9.10 10.34 -3.36
N VAL A 139 -8.45 9.23 -3.00
CA VAL A 139 -9.07 7.92 -2.89
C VAL A 139 -8.90 7.42 -1.47
N PRO A 140 -9.94 7.56 -0.62
CA PRO A 140 -9.91 7.07 0.75
C PRO A 140 -10.11 5.56 0.83
N ASN A 141 -9.66 4.98 1.94
CA ASN A 141 -9.87 3.59 2.30
C ASN A 141 -10.11 3.47 3.80
N PHE A 142 -10.80 2.40 4.24
CA PHE A 142 -10.99 2.08 5.65
C PHE A 142 -9.77 1.40 6.23
N GLY A 143 -9.29 1.90 7.37
CA GLY A 143 -8.42 1.18 8.28
C GLY A 143 -9.19 0.55 9.45
N ASN A 144 -8.54 -0.35 10.18
CA ASN A 144 -9.15 -1.05 11.30
C ASN A 144 -9.36 -0.15 12.53
N ASN A 145 -8.72 1.00 12.59
CA ASN A 145 -8.94 2.02 13.60
C ASN A 145 -9.97 3.09 13.19
N ASP A 146 -10.47 3.06 11.95
CA ASP A 146 -11.55 3.96 11.48
C ASP A 146 -12.95 3.48 11.87
N ILE A 147 -13.07 2.35 12.55
CA ILE A 147 -14.33 1.77 13.03
C ILE A 147 -14.44 1.84 14.55
N VAL A 148 -15.67 1.90 15.06
CA VAL A 148 -15.92 2.14 16.50
C VAL A 148 -15.41 1.00 17.35
N LEU A 149 -15.80 -0.23 17.02
CA LEU A 149 -15.30 -1.43 17.68
C LEU A 149 -14.07 -1.92 16.91
N HIS A 150 -12.89 -1.67 17.47
CA HIS A 150 -11.62 -2.03 16.86
C HIS A 150 -11.63 -3.43 16.25
N ASN A 151 -11.21 -3.56 15.01
CA ASN A 151 -11.20 -4.79 14.22
C ASN A 151 -12.57 -5.47 14.02
N THR A 152 -13.69 -4.79 14.29
CA THR A 152 -15.02 -5.43 14.22
C THR A 152 -15.93 -4.70 13.24
N MET A 153 -15.90 -5.09 11.97
CA MET A 153 -16.71 -4.49 10.92
C MET A 153 -17.61 -5.53 10.26
N PRO A 154 -18.93 -5.52 10.54
CA PRO A 154 -19.89 -6.40 9.86
C PRO A 154 -20.19 -5.91 8.44
N GLY A 155 -20.83 -6.76 7.64
CA GLY A 155 -21.38 -6.36 6.35
C GLY A 155 -22.46 -5.28 6.50
N GLY A 156 -22.49 -4.34 5.55
CA GLY A 156 -23.46 -3.25 5.58
C GLY A 156 -24.88 -3.63 5.09
N PRO A 157 -25.81 -2.70 5.26
CA PRO A 157 -25.61 -1.32 5.68
C PRO A 157 -25.44 -1.16 7.20
N THR A 158 -24.48 -0.33 7.61
CA THR A 158 -24.22 0.02 9.02
C THR A 158 -24.22 1.53 9.22
N ASP A 159 -24.30 1.97 10.47
CA ASP A 159 -24.21 3.41 10.79
C ASP A 159 -22.84 3.97 10.42
N GLU A 160 -21.75 3.23 10.62
CA GLU A 160 -20.40 3.59 10.21
C GLU A 160 -20.33 3.90 8.71
N LEU A 161 -20.83 2.99 7.86
CA LEU A 161 -20.85 3.20 6.42
C LEU A 161 -21.68 4.43 6.02
N GLN A 162 -22.78 4.73 6.75
CA GLN A 162 -23.56 5.93 6.52
C GLN A 162 -22.79 7.20 6.91
N TRP A 163 -22.05 7.21 8.04
CA TRP A 163 -21.23 8.36 8.42
C TRP A 163 -20.15 8.63 7.40
N PHE A 164 -19.39 7.60 7.02
CA PHE A 164 -18.31 7.73 6.05
C PHE A 164 -18.81 8.06 4.64
N SER A 165 -19.99 7.61 4.24
CA SER A 165 -20.61 8.03 2.96
C SER A 165 -20.86 9.53 2.88
N ARG A 166 -21.04 10.21 4.03
CA ARG A 166 -21.20 11.66 4.11
C ARG A 166 -19.86 12.36 4.13
N ILE A 167 -18.91 11.87 4.95
CA ILE A 167 -17.55 12.43 5.07
C ILE A 167 -16.82 12.32 3.73
N TRP A 168 -16.88 11.17 3.08
CA TRP A 168 -16.18 10.91 1.81
C TRP A 168 -17.03 11.16 0.56
N LYS A 169 -18.16 11.85 0.68
CA LYS A 169 -19.12 12.06 -0.41
C LYS A 169 -18.50 12.60 -1.70
N LYS A 170 -17.55 13.52 -1.60
CA LYS A 170 -16.85 14.11 -2.76
C LYS A 170 -15.93 13.12 -3.49
N HIS A 171 -15.51 12.05 -2.81
CA HIS A 171 -14.46 11.15 -3.26
C HIS A 171 -15.03 9.83 -3.79
N ILE A 172 -16.25 9.46 -3.38
CA ILE A 172 -16.98 8.29 -3.86
C ILE A 172 -17.85 8.68 -5.05
N PRO A 173 -17.74 8.02 -6.22
CA PRO A 173 -18.63 8.26 -7.34
C PRO A 173 -20.11 8.00 -6.98
N GLU A 174 -21.02 8.79 -7.53
CA GLU A 174 -22.45 8.69 -7.18
C GLU A 174 -23.02 7.32 -7.53
N ASP A 175 -22.63 6.73 -8.65
CA ASP A 175 -23.01 5.40 -9.09
C ASP A 175 -22.44 4.26 -8.21
N GLN A 176 -21.40 4.53 -7.43
CA GLN A 176 -20.79 3.58 -6.48
C GLN A 176 -21.32 3.73 -5.05
N MET A 177 -22.12 4.76 -4.75
CA MET A 177 -22.57 5.04 -3.39
C MET A 177 -23.38 3.90 -2.76
N GLN A 178 -24.21 3.19 -3.55
CA GLN A 178 -24.97 2.05 -3.05
C GLN A 178 -24.09 0.84 -2.73
N VAL A 179 -23.05 0.61 -3.53
CA VAL A 179 -22.02 -0.41 -3.28
C VAL A 179 -21.25 -0.07 -2.00
N PHE A 180 -20.82 1.19 -1.85
CA PHE A 180 -20.16 1.66 -0.66
C PHE A 180 -20.98 1.48 0.61
N LEU A 181 -22.28 1.82 0.59
CA LEU A 181 -23.17 1.64 1.74
C LEU A 181 -23.38 0.17 2.14
N ARG A 182 -23.11 -0.77 1.24
CA ARG A 182 -23.18 -2.21 1.52
C ARG A 182 -21.88 -2.80 2.03
N GLY A 183 -20.73 -2.24 1.63
CA GLY A 183 -19.48 -2.89 1.91
C GLY A 183 -18.28 -1.98 2.22
N GLY A 184 -18.40 -0.66 2.08
CA GLY A 184 -17.29 0.25 2.32
C GLY A 184 -16.20 0.19 1.25
N TYR A 185 -16.48 -0.40 0.09
CA TYR A 185 -15.59 -0.48 -1.08
C TYR A 185 -16.23 0.18 -2.30
N PHE A 186 -15.40 0.65 -3.22
CA PHE A 186 -15.85 1.31 -4.45
C PHE A 186 -14.75 1.32 -5.51
N ALA A 187 -15.15 1.61 -6.76
CA ALA A 187 -14.24 1.83 -7.88
C ALA A 187 -14.44 3.24 -8.44
N LYS A 188 -13.36 3.83 -8.97
CA LYS A 188 -13.37 5.20 -9.49
C LYS A 188 -12.40 5.32 -10.67
N ASP A 189 -12.81 6.04 -11.71
CA ASP A 189 -11.89 6.48 -12.75
C ASP A 189 -11.05 7.66 -12.23
N LEU A 190 -9.72 7.53 -12.22
CA LEU A 190 -8.76 8.58 -11.85
C LEU A 190 -8.40 9.43 -13.07
N ILE A 191 -8.09 8.77 -14.16
CA ILE A 191 -7.83 9.38 -15.46
C ILE A 191 -8.85 8.78 -16.43
N PRO A 192 -9.80 9.57 -16.92
CA PRO A 192 -10.88 9.08 -17.76
C PRO A 192 -10.38 8.21 -18.92
N ASN A 193 -11.00 7.06 -19.11
CA ASN A 193 -10.69 6.08 -20.17
C ASN A 193 -9.25 5.51 -20.15
N LYS A 194 -8.50 5.69 -19.06
CA LYS A 194 -7.09 5.23 -18.97
C LYS A 194 -6.78 4.51 -17.67
N LEU A 195 -7.04 5.16 -16.53
CA LEU A 195 -6.64 4.69 -15.22
C LEU A 195 -7.80 4.74 -14.25
N GLY A 196 -8.08 3.62 -13.61
CA GLY A 196 -8.98 3.51 -12.49
C GLY A 196 -8.27 3.18 -11.18
N VAL A 197 -9.06 3.16 -10.12
CA VAL A 197 -8.67 2.65 -8.81
C VAL A 197 -9.82 1.85 -8.23
N ILE A 198 -9.49 0.76 -7.54
CA ILE A 198 -10.42 -0.03 -6.74
C ILE A 198 -9.98 0.08 -5.30
N SER A 199 -10.82 0.71 -4.46
CA SER A 199 -10.64 0.82 -3.02
C SER A 199 -11.37 -0.33 -2.35
N LEU A 200 -10.62 -1.27 -1.75
CA LEU A 200 -11.12 -2.48 -1.12
C LEU A 200 -11.28 -2.29 0.39
N ASN A 201 -12.37 -2.75 0.95
CA ASN A 201 -12.49 -2.88 2.39
C ASN A 201 -11.82 -4.18 2.86
N THR A 202 -10.52 -4.11 3.13
CA THR A 202 -9.73 -5.29 3.50
C THR A 202 -10.01 -5.80 4.91
N LEU A 203 -10.82 -5.09 5.70
CA LEU A 203 -11.30 -5.59 7.00
C LEU A 203 -12.19 -6.83 6.84
N TYR A 204 -12.83 -7.02 5.68
CA TYR A 204 -13.59 -8.23 5.39
C TYR A 204 -12.71 -9.45 5.07
N PHE A 205 -11.43 -9.24 4.85
CA PHE A 205 -10.44 -10.31 4.65
C PHE A 205 -9.60 -10.57 5.90
N TYR A 206 -9.58 -9.60 6.83
CA TYR A 206 -8.71 -9.58 8.00
C TYR A 206 -9.15 -10.60 9.06
N ASP A 207 -8.28 -11.52 9.46
CA ASP A 207 -8.56 -12.62 10.38
C ASP A 207 -8.88 -12.16 11.81
N SER A 208 -8.45 -10.95 12.17
CA SER A 208 -8.78 -10.33 13.44
C SER A 208 -10.18 -9.70 13.47
N ASN A 209 -10.86 -9.56 12.32
CA ASN A 209 -12.25 -9.13 12.25
C ASN A 209 -13.20 -10.27 12.64
N LYS A 210 -13.75 -10.20 13.85
CA LYS A 210 -14.63 -11.24 14.39
C LYS A 210 -16.10 -11.12 13.94
N ALA A 211 -16.42 -10.13 13.11
CA ALA A 211 -17.77 -9.94 12.54
C ALA A 211 -17.96 -10.61 11.18
N VAL A 212 -16.94 -11.29 10.63
CA VAL A 212 -16.97 -11.96 9.33
C VAL A 212 -16.47 -13.41 9.45
N GLU A 213 -16.68 -14.23 8.41
CA GLU A 213 -16.40 -15.67 8.45
C GLU A 213 -15.32 -16.10 7.44
N GLY A 214 -14.51 -15.17 6.94
CA GLY A 214 -13.32 -15.48 6.16
C GLY A 214 -13.63 -15.94 4.74
N CYS A 215 -14.47 -15.20 4.01
CA CYS A 215 -14.82 -15.44 2.60
C CYS A 215 -15.54 -16.77 2.37
N THR A 216 -16.36 -17.22 3.31
CA THR A 216 -17.21 -18.39 3.14
C THR A 216 -18.52 -18.01 2.43
N ARG A 217 -19.08 -18.90 1.64
CA ARG A 217 -20.33 -18.63 0.92
C ARG A 217 -21.57 -18.72 1.81
N ARG A 218 -21.48 -19.43 2.93
CA ARG A 218 -22.57 -19.63 3.88
C ARG A 218 -22.14 -19.25 5.28
N SER A 219 -22.87 -18.32 5.89
CA SER A 219 -22.66 -17.98 7.28
C SER A 219 -23.02 -19.18 8.20
N ARG A 220 -22.18 -19.46 9.17
CA ARG A 220 -22.45 -20.46 10.22
C ARG A 220 -23.37 -19.91 11.33
N TRP A 221 -23.48 -18.58 11.43
CA TRP A 221 -24.10 -17.87 12.55
C TRP A 221 -25.41 -17.16 12.19
N THR A 222 -25.62 -16.88 10.91
CA THR A 222 -26.82 -16.18 10.40
C THR A 222 -27.73 -17.13 9.62
N SER A 223 -28.84 -16.63 9.13
CA SER A 223 -29.75 -17.43 8.31
C SER A 223 -29.04 -18.02 7.09
N ARG A 224 -29.39 -19.23 6.67
CA ARG A 224 -28.77 -20.04 5.60
C ARG A 224 -28.53 -19.33 4.25
N ASP A 225 -29.07 -18.11 4.09
CA ASP A 225 -29.09 -17.37 2.82
C ASP A 225 -28.15 -16.14 2.83
N GLU A 226 -27.42 -15.86 3.92
CA GLU A 226 -26.56 -14.69 4.04
C GLU A 226 -25.11 -15.02 3.64
N VAL A 227 -24.63 -14.35 2.59
CA VAL A 227 -23.26 -14.54 2.06
C VAL A 227 -22.28 -13.66 2.84
N ASP A 228 -21.10 -14.21 3.16
CA ASP A 228 -20.04 -13.48 3.84
C ASP A 228 -19.63 -12.21 3.07
N PRO A 229 -19.43 -11.05 3.74
CA PRO A 229 -19.08 -9.79 3.10
C PRO A 229 -17.79 -9.84 2.28
N GLY A 230 -16.81 -10.64 2.72
CA GLY A 230 -15.57 -10.85 1.98
C GLY A 230 -15.81 -11.56 0.64
N THR A 231 -16.69 -12.57 0.62
CA THR A 231 -17.10 -13.25 -0.62
C THR A 231 -17.81 -12.29 -1.58
N LEU A 232 -18.76 -11.49 -1.08
CA LEU A 232 -19.46 -10.48 -1.89
C LEU A 232 -18.49 -9.45 -2.49
N GLN A 233 -17.50 -9.02 -1.73
CA GLN A 233 -16.49 -8.11 -2.22
C GLN A 233 -15.59 -8.75 -3.30
N LEU A 234 -15.21 -10.03 -3.14
CA LEU A 234 -14.43 -10.74 -4.16
C LEU A 234 -15.22 -10.95 -5.45
N GLU A 235 -16.50 -11.28 -5.37
CA GLU A 235 -17.39 -11.37 -6.54
C GLU A 235 -17.48 -10.01 -7.27
N TRP A 236 -17.71 -8.93 -6.51
CA TRP A 236 -17.72 -7.57 -7.04
C TRP A 236 -16.35 -7.17 -7.65
N LEU A 237 -15.24 -7.56 -7.03
CA LEU A 237 -13.89 -7.29 -7.55
C LEU A 237 -13.69 -7.94 -8.93
N VAL A 238 -14.14 -9.18 -9.13
CA VAL A 238 -14.12 -9.84 -10.44
C VAL A 238 -14.86 -9.02 -11.49
N GLU A 239 -16.11 -8.58 -11.17
CA GLU A 239 -16.91 -7.78 -12.09
C GLU A 239 -16.22 -6.46 -12.45
N ARG A 240 -15.59 -5.78 -11.48
CA ARG A 240 -14.88 -4.52 -11.72
C ARG A 240 -13.61 -4.72 -12.56
N LEU A 241 -12.82 -5.76 -12.28
CA LEU A 241 -11.63 -6.07 -13.08
C LEU A 241 -11.99 -6.40 -14.53
N VAL A 242 -13.04 -7.18 -14.74
CA VAL A 242 -13.57 -7.47 -16.08
C VAL A 242 -14.05 -6.19 -16.77
N ASP A 243 -14.79 -5.31 -16.07
CA ASP A 243 -15.26 -4.04 -16.62
C ASP A 243 -14.09 -3.13 -17.04
N PHE A 244 -13.11 -2.91 -16.17
CA PHE A 244 -11.93 -2.11 -16.51
C PHE A 244 -11.16 -2.70 -17.68
N ARG A 245 -11.01 -4.02 -17.72
CA ARG A 245 -10.35 -4.72 -18.82
C ARG A 245 -11.10 -4.55 -20.14
N ARG A 246 -12.44 -4.67 -20.14
CA ARG A 246 -13.31 -4.43 -21.33
C ARG A 246 -13.19 -2.99 -21.84
N ARG A 247 -13.04 -2.03 -20.94
CA ARG A 247 -12.81 -0.61 -21.27
C ARG A 247 -11.36 -0.31 -21.66
N ASN A 248 -10.48 -1.34 -21.71
CA ASN A 248 -9.04 -1.18 -21.96
C ASN A 248 -8.36 -0.22 -20.96
N MET A 249 -8.83 -0.19 -19.73
CA MET A 249 -8.29 0.62 -18.64
C MET A 249 -7.42 -0.23 -17.72
N GLN A 250 -6.53 0.44 -17.02
CA GLN A 250 -5.69 -0.15 -15.98
C GLN A 250 -6.13 0.35 -14.61
N VAL A 251 -5.79 -0.39 -13.56
CA VAL A 251 -6.22 -0.04 -12.21
C VAL A 251 -5.11 -0.19 -11.18
N HIS A 252 -5.11 0.71 -10.19
CA HIS A 252 -4.49 0.44 -8.89
C HIS A 252 -5.51 -0.24 -7.97
N LEU A 253 -5.07 -1.26 -7.24
CA LEU A 253 -5.81 -1.77 -6.10
C LEU A 253 -5.26 -1.12 -4.84
N ILE A 254 -6.15 -0.63 -3.98
CA ILE A 254 -5.78 -0.14 -2.66
C ILE A 254 -6.59 -0.84 -1.58
N GLY A 255 -5.98 -1.04 -0.44
CA GLY A 255 -6.58 -1.55 0.78
C GLY A 255 -5.79 -1.06 1.99
N HIS A 256 -6.26 -1.34 3.18
CA HIS A 256 -5.51 -1.02 4.39
C HIS A 256 -4.68 -2.22 4.84
N VAL A 257 -5.33 -3.29 5.28
CA VAL A 257 -4.65 -4.52 5.71
C VAL A 257 -4.05 -5.25 4.50
N PRO A 258 -2.73 -5.55 4.48
CA PRO A 258 -2.09 -6.18 3.33
C PRO A 258 -2.41 -7.68 3.22
N PRO A 259 -2.44 -8.23 1.98
CA PRO A 259 -2.76 -9.64 1.72
C PRO A 259 -1.58 -10.56 2.06
N THR A 260 -1.31 -10.73 3.34
CA THR A 260 -0.36 -11.72 3.87
C THR A 260 -1.09 -12.89 4.49
N SER A 261 -0.45 -14.05 4.55
CA SER A 261 -1.01 -15.24 5.19
C SER A 261 -1.20 -15.08 6.72
N GLY A 262 -0.60 -14.04 7.32
CA GLY A 262 -0.76 -13.72 8.74
C GLY A 262 -1.83 -12.66 9.02
N ASN A 263 -2.32 -11.97 7.98
CA ASN A 263 -3.35 -10.95 8.13
C ASN A 263 -4.71 -11.39 7.59
N TYR A 264 -4.74 -12.12 6.48
CA TYR A 264 -6.00 -12.54 5.88
C TYR A 264 -6.42 -13.92 6.36
N PHE A 265 -7.73 -14.12 6.50
CA PHE A 265 -8.27 -15.47 6.58
C PHE A 265 -7.73 -16.31 5.41
N PRO A 266 -7.38 -17.60 5.65
CA PRO A 266 -6.71 -18.42 4.63
C PRO A 266 -7.44 -18.47 3.29
N ARG A 267 -8.76 -18.61 3.30
CA ARG A 267 -9.56 -18.63 2.06
C ARG A 267 -9.58 -17.27 1.36
N CYS A 268 -9.70 -16.16 2.11
CA CYS A 268 -9.63 -14.82 1.53
C CYS A 268 -8.28 -14.59 0.86
N TYR A 269 -7.20 -14.99 1.53
CA TYR A 269 -5.84 -14.90 1.00
C TYR A 269 -5.68 -15.69 -0.30
N ASP A 270 -6.09 -16.96 -0.33
CA ASP A 270 -5.96 -17.82 -1.49
C ASP A 270 -6.76 -17.30 -2.68
N VAL A 271 -8.04 -16.96 -2.46
CA VAL A 271 -8.93 -16.49 -3.53
C VAL A 271 -8.47 -15.13 -4.04
N TYR A 272 -8.14 -14.18 -3.15
CA TYR A 272 -7.64 -12.86 -3.54
C TYR A 272 -6.36 -12.98 -4.36
N THR A 273 -5.37 -13.73 -3.88
CA THR A 273 -4.08 -13.91 -4.55
C THR A 273 -4.24 -14.53 -5.94
N GLU A 274 -5.01 -15.63 -6.06
CA GLU A 274 -5.26 -16.26 -7.37
C GLU A 274 -6.02 -15.32 -8.32
N LEU A 275 -6.96 -14.53 -7.80
CA LEU A 275 -7.73 -13.58 -8.59
C LEU A 275 -6.84 -12.46 -9.15
N VAL A 276 -6.08 -11.76 -8.31
CA VAL A 276 -5.25 -10.62 -8.76
C VAL A 276 -4.15 -11.06 -9.73
N LEU A 277 -3.57 -12.24 -9.52
CA LEU A 277 -2.56 -12.80 -10.43
C LEU A 277 -3.13 -13.17 -11.81
N ARG A 278 -4.44 -13.26 -11.96
CA ARG A 278 -5.08 -13.53 -13.25
C ARG A 278 -5.28 -12.27 -14.10
N PHE A 279 -5.27 -11.10 -13.49
CA PHE A 279 -5.51 -9.81 -14.16
C PHE A 279 -4.24 -8.95 -14.27
N GLN A 280 -3.09 -9.57 -14.57
CA GLN A 280 -1.81 -8.86 -14.70
C GLN A 280 -1.79 -7.82 -15.82
N ASP A 281 -2.66 -7.95 -16.84
CA ASP A 281 -2.79 -6.97 -17.92
C ASP A 281 -3.62 -5.74 -17.54
N THR A 282 -4.36 -5.81 -16.45
CA THR A 282 -5.28 -4.78 -15.96
C THR A 282 -4.77 -4.12 -14.68
N ILE A 283 -4.26 -4.91 -13.73
CA ILE A 283 -3.76 -4.41 -12.44
C ILE A 283 -2.33 -3.90 -12.61
N LEU A 284 -2.12 -2.61 -12.31
CA LEU A 284 -0.80 -1.98 -12.30
C LEU A 284 0.01 -2.34 -11.06
N ALA A 285 -0.61 -2.11 -9.91
CA ALA A 285 0.01 -2.30 -8.61
C ALA A 285 -1.04 -2.40 -7.51
N GLN A 286 -0.61 -2.85 -6.34
CA GLN A 286 -1.41 -3.00 -5.14
C GLN A 286 -0.72 -2.25 -3.98
N HIS A 287 -1.46 -1.40 -3.25
CA HIS A 287 -0.93 -0.50 -2.23
C HIS A 287 -1.69 -0.66 -0.91
N PHE A 288 -0.95 -0.81 0.19
CA PHE A 288 -1.48 -1.07 1.53
C PHE A 288 -0.78 -0.23 2.60
N GLY A 289 -1.34 -0.23 3.81
CA GLY A 289 -0.81 0.33 5.04
C GLY A 289 -0.89 -0.70 6.18
N HIS A 290 -1.29 -0.27 7.40
CA HIS A 290 -1.56 -1.10 8.56
C HIS A 290 -0.34 -1.52 9.39
N MET A 291 0.72 -2.01 8.75
CA MET A 291 1.87 -2.55 9.48
C MET A 291 2.90 -1.48 9.86
N ASN A 292 2.69 -0.24 9.41
CA ASN A 292 3.48 0.96 9.73
C ASN A 292 4.96 0.91 9.29
N PHE A 293 5.37 -0.01 8.44
CA PHE A 293 6.73 -0.12 7.96
C PHE A 293 6.85 -0.15 6.43
N ASP A 294 8.04 0.14 5.93
CA ASP A 294 8.35 0.21 4.51
C ASP A 294 8.81 -1.14 3.96
N THR A 295 7.97 -1.79 3.16
CA THR A 295 8.36 -3.06 2.53
C THR A 295 7.58 -3.35 1.24
N PHE A 296 7.94 -4.43 0.58
CA PHE A 296 7.16 -5.07 -0.46
C PHE A 296 7.13 -6.58 -0.22
N PHE A 297 6.06 -7.20 -0.70
CA PHE A 297 5.87 -8.65 -0.60
C PHE A 297 5.74 -9.26 -1.98
N VAL A 298 6.16 -10.52 -2.11
CA VAL A 298 5.95 -11.30 -3.32
C VAL A 298 4.74 -12.21 -3.13
N GLN A 299 3.74 -12.04 -3.99
CA GLN A 299 2.61 -12.98 -4.09
C GLN A 299 2.98 -14.12 -5.03
N GLU A 300 2.60 -15.34 -4.65
CA GLU A 300 2.83 -16.54 -5.44
C GLU A 300 1.55 -17.37 -5.54
N SER A 301 1.17 -17.74 -6.77
CA SER A 301 0.05 -18.62 -7.03
C SER A 301 0.29 -20.01 -6.43
N SER A 302 -0.78 -20.62 -5.92
CA SER A 302 -0.76 -22.01 -5.49
C SER A 302 -0.38 -22.99 -6.62
N LEU A 303 -0.45 -22.55 -7.87
CA LEU A 303 -0.09 -23.31 -9.07
C LEU A 303 1.40 -23.18 -9.45
N ALA A 304 2.13 -22.22 -8.89
CA ALA A 304 3.56 -22.06 -9.14
C ALA A 304 4.34 -23.33 -8.81
N ASN A 305 5.43 -23.56 -9.54
CA ASN A 305 6.31 -24.74 -9.34
C ASN A 305 5.56 -26.09 -9.38
N GLY A 306 4.51 -26.20 -10.20
CA GLY A 306 3.71 -27.42 -10.33
C GLY A 306 2.84 -27.73 -9.10
N GLY A 307 2.62 -26.74 -8.25
CA GLY A 307 1.79 -26.85 -7.05
C GLY A 307 2.40 -27.75 -5.95
N ASN A 308 3.71 -27.85 -5.87
CA ASN A 308 4.43 -28.67 -4.89
C ASN A 308 4.91 -27.87 -3.67
N LYS A 309 4.44 -26.64 -3.46
CA LYS A 309 4.70 -25.97 -2.19
C LYS A 309 3.97 -26.68 -1.06
N PRO A 310 4.64 -26.99 0.07
CA PRO A 310 3.91 -27.28 1.28
C PRO A 310 3.00 -26.08 1.58
N SER A 311 1.78 -26.35 2.01
CA SER A 311 0.93 -25.35 2.66
C SER A 311 1.80 -24.70 3.74
N ARG A 312 2.07 -23.41 3.60
CA ARG A 312 2.74 -22.69 4.67
C ARG A 312 1.71 -22.56 5.78
N ASP A 313 1.97 -23.27 6.87
CA ASP A 313 1.22 -23.04 8.10
C ASP A 313 1.36 -21.55 8.43
N SER A 314 0.22 -20.90 8.59
CA SER A 314 0.15 -19.48 8.91
C SER A 314 0.79 -19.24 10.27
N VAL A 315 2.10 -18.93 10.26
CA VAL A 315 2.75 -18.43 11.48
C VAL A 315 2.24 -17.00 11.68
N PRO A 316 1.63 -16.68 12.83
CA PRO A 316 1.21 -15.31 13.12
C PRO A 316 2.41 -14.38 12.99
N ILE A 317 2.28 -13.33 12.18
CA ILE A 317 3.36 -12.34 11.98
C ILE A 317 3.48 -11.52 13.26
N LEU A 318 4.30 -11.99 14.19
CA LEU A 318 4.84 -11.16 15.25
C LEU A 318 5.93 -10.28 14.62
N HIS A 319 5.95 -8.97 14.91
CA HIS A 319 6.92 -8.02 14.40
C HIS A 319 8.38 -8.49 14.37
N LYS A 320 8.76 -9.39 15.27
CA LYS A 320 10.11 -9.99 15.34
C LYS A 320 10.38 -11.09 14.31
N GLN A 321 9.37 -11.58 13.58
CA GLN A 321 9.50 -12.67 12.62
C GLN A 321 9.43 -12.20 11.16
N ILE A 322 8.85 -11.01 10.89
CA ILE A 322 8.62 -10.53 9.53
C ILE A 322 9.90 -10.46 8.69
N GLU A 323 11.02 -10.04 9.27
CA GLU A 323 12.31 -10.00 8.56
C GLU A 323 12.76 -11.40 8.13
N GLN A 324 12.57 -12.39 9.00
CA GLN A 324 12.93 -13.78 8.72
C GLN A 324 12.00 -14.38 7.68
N ASP A 325 10.72 -14.06 7.76
CA ASP A 325 9.71 -14.54 6.80
C ASP A 325 9.93 -13.94 5.42
N LEU A 326 10.14 -12.63 5.32
CA LEU A 326 10.49 -11.96 4.06
C LEU A 326 11.78 -12.54 3.46
N ARG A 327 12.80 -12.73 4.32
CA ARG A 327 14.06 -13.31 3.87
C ARG A 327 13.86 -14.72 3.31
N TYR A 328 13.10 -15.55 4.02
CA TYR A 328 12.77 -16.89 3.55
C TYR A 328 12.00 -16.88 2.24
N ASP A 329 11.01 -15.98 2.09
CA ASP A 329 10.25 -15.86 0.85
C ASP A 329 11.14 -15.47 -0.32
N PHE A 330 12.04 -14.49 -0.12
CA PHE A 330 12.96 -14.06 -1.15
C PHE A 330 14.03 -15.12 -1.49
N GLU A 331 14.50 -15.88 -0.50
CA GLU A 331 15.41 -17.01 -0.72
C GLU A 331 14.74 -18.18 -1.46
N SER A 332 13.42 -18.35 -1.29
CA SER A 332 12.65 -19.42 -1.92
C SER A 332 12.32 -19.17 -3.40
N LEU A 333 12.55 -17.96 -3.91
CA LEU A 333 12.26 -17.60 -5.31
C LEU A 333 13.08 -18.44 -6.28
N PRO A 334 12.47 -19.01 -7.33
CA PRO A 334 13.21 -19.71 -8.36
C PRO A 334 14.15 -18.76 -9.09
N GLY A 335 15.25 -19.26 -9.65
CA GLY A 335 16.12 -18.44 -10.50
C GLY A 335 15.40 -17.94 -11.75
N ASN A 336 15.85 -16.81 -12.31
CA ASN A 336 15.19 -16.07 -13.39
C ASN A 336 14.73 -16.92 -14.57
N ALA A 337 15.52 -17.91 -14.99
CA ALA A 337 15.19 -18.80 -16.11
C ALA A 337 14.06 -19.81 -15.80
N ARG A 338 13.72 -19.99 -14.52
CA ARG A 338 12.69 -20.91 -14.04
C ARG A 338 11.46 -20.21 -13.50
N THR A 339 11.44 -18.87 -13.49
CA THR A 339 10.33 -18.08 -12.97
C THR A 339 9.26 -17.92 -14.03
N GLU A 340 8.12 -18.55 -13.83
CA GLU A 340 6.92 -18.37 -14.65
C GLU A 340 6.16 -17.14 -14.13
N MET A 341 6.40 -15.99 -14.77
CA MET A 341 5.98 -14.66 -14.29
C MET A 341 4.47 -14.53 -14.06
N GLU A 342 3.65 -15.30 -14.72
CA GLU A 342 2.19 -15.32 -14.55
C GLU A 342 1.72 -15.86 -13.20
N TYR A 343 2.59 -16.51 -12.45
CA TYR A 343 2.31 -17.04 -11.12
C TYR A 343 2.85 -16.17 -10.00
N TYR A 344 3.39 -15.01 -10.31
CA TYR A 344 3.97 -14.09 -9.34
C TYR A 344 3.37 -12.69 -9.44
N GLY A 345 3.26 -12.02 -8.32
CA GLY A 345 2.88 -10.62 -8.19
C GLY A 345 3.67 -9.95 -7.10
N VAL A 346 3.52 -8.63 -6.99
CA VAL A 346 4.11 -7.82 -5.92
C VAL A 346 3.06 -6.86 -5.41
N PHE A 347 3.03 -6.65 -4.09
CA PHE A 347 2.31 -5.56 -3.46
C PHE A 347 3.20 -4.78 -2.52
N PHE A 348 2.80 -3.54 -2.25
CA PHE A 348 3.60 -2.56 -1.53
C PHE A 348 2.91 -2.15 -0.24
N GLU A 349 3.67 -2.16 0.81
CA GLU A 349 3.34 -1.60 2.11
C GLU A 349 4.03 -0.25 2.25
N ALA A 350 3.31 0.78 2.67
CA ALA A 350 3.89 2.09 2.92
C ALA A 350 4.07 2.33 4.42
N PRO A 351 5.16 2.99 4.84
CA PRO A 351 5.32 3.41 6.22
C PRO A 351 4.36 4.57 6.56
N SER A 352 4.05 4.71 7.83
CA SER A 352 3.00 5.54 8.38
C SER A 352 3.38 7.00 8.60
N VAL A 353 2.36 7.87 8.69
CA VAL A 353 2.50 9.22 9.25
C VAL A 353 2.58 9.15 10.78
N VAL A 354 1.82 8.26 11.42
CA VAL A 354 1.91 8.05 12.87
C VAL A 354 3.34 7.66 13.27
N PRO A 355 3.89 8.26 14.33
CA PRO A 355 5.29 8.09 14.68
C PRO A 355 5.58 6.78 15.42
N MET A 356 5.03 5.65 14.93
CA MET A 356 5.46 4.32 15.36
C MET A 356 6.97 4.18 15.14
N TYR A 357 7.43 4.63 13.97
CA TYR A 357 8.83 4.84 13.64
C TYR A 357 9.07 6.33 13.35
N ARG A 358 9.68 6.72 12.23
CA ARG A 358 9.72 8.11 11.78
C ARG A 358 8.50 8.41 10.91
N PRO A 359 7.79 9.52 11.14
CA PRO A 359 6.70 9.94 10.26
C PRO A 359 7.14 9.95 8.81
N SER A 360 6.36 9.32 7.94
CA SER A 360 6.79 9.03 6.58
C SER A 360 5.69 9.26 5.56
N VAL A 361 6.09 9.61 4.33
CA VAL A 361 5.21 9.67 3.16
C VAL A 361 5.94 9.19 1.92
N ARG A 362 5.19 8.69 0.93
CA ARG A 362 5.74 8.13 -0.31
C ARG A 362 5.18 8.81 -1.53
N VAL A 363 6.07 9.26 -2.43
CA VAL A 363 5.68 9.81 -3.73
C VAL A 363 6.13 8.87 -4.83
N TRP A 364 5.16 8.40 -5.59
CA TRP A 364 5.36 7.51 -6.73
C TRP A 364 5.47 8.28 -8.03
N THR A 365 6.21 7.74 -9.00
CA THR A 365 6.10 8.17 -10.39
C THR A 365 5.70 7.01 -11.29
N TYR A 366 5.04 7.35 -12.39
CA TYR A 366 4.55 6.39 -13.37
C TYR A 366 4.77 6.89 -14.81
N ASN A 367 4.81 5.97 -15.75
CA ASN A 367 5.09 6.26 -17.15
C ASN A 367 3.89 6.95 -17.84
N THR A 368 4.10 8.13 -18.39
CA THR A 368 3.07 8.90 -19.12
C THR A 368 3.27 8.89 -20.65
N THR A 369 4.22 8.12 -21.15
CA THR A 369 4.37 7.95 -22.60
C THR A 369 3.18 7.19 -23.17
N LEU A 370 2.49 7.78 -24.14
CA LEU A 370 1.29 7.19 -24.74
C LEU A 370 1.66 5.87 -25.45
N ASP A 371 0.95 4.81 -25.08
CA ASP A 371 1.00 3.52 -25.76
C ASP A 371 -0.40 3.18 -26.27
N PHE A 372 -0.49 2.70 -27.51
CA PHE A 372 -1.76 2.30 -28.10
C PHE A 372 -1.97 0.80 -27.86
N ARG A 373 -2.89 0.47 -26.95
CA ARG A 373 -3.28 -0.93 -26.73
C ARG A 373 -4.45 -1.31 -27.59
N ALA A 374 -4.42 -2.52 -28.12
CA ALA A 374 -5.57 -3.13 -28.76
C ALA A 374 -6.59 -3.57 -27.69
N ALA A 375 -7.86 -3.24 -27.89
CA ALA A 375 -8.94 -3.73 -27.03
C ALA A 375 -8.98 -5.27 -27.06
N VAL A 376 -9.14 -5.87 -25.90
CA VAL A 376 -9.17 -7.34 -25.75
C VAL A 376 -10.64 -7.79 -25.64
N ALA A 377 -11.07 -8.70 -26.51
CA ALA A 377 -12.38 -9.31 -26.43
C ALA A 377 -12.41 -10.34 -25.27
N GLU A 378 -13.43 -10.28 -24.43
CA GLU A 378 -13.73 -11.26 -23.41
C GLU A 378 -15.03 -11.99 -23.71
N SER A 379 -15.11 -13.25 -23.25
CA SER A 379 -16.36 -14.02 -23.31
C SER A 379 -17.11 -13.92 -21.96
N ASP A 380 -18.45 -13.93 -22.01
CA ASP A 380 -19.26 -14.01 -20.79
C ASP A 380 -19.04 -15.34 -20.04
N ALA A 381 -18.57 -16.37 -20.73
CA ALA A 381 -18.20 -17.63 -20.12
C ALA A 381 -16.98 -17.51 -19.18
N ASP A 382 -16.03 -16.62 -19.50
CA ASP A 382 -14.86 -16.36 -18.65
C ASP A 382 -15.26 -15.67 -17.35
N LEU A 383 -16.18 -14.69 -17.42
CA LEU A 383 -16.74 -14.04 -16.24
C LEU A 383 -17.47 -15.04 -15.35
N ALA A 384 -18.36 -15.86 -15.94
CA ALA A 384 -19.11 -16.87 -15.20
C ALA A 384 -18.17 -17.87 -14.48
N ALA A 385 -17.09 -18.31 -15.15
CA ALA A 385 -16.11 -19.23 -14.56
C ALA A 385 -15.33 -18.60 -13.39
N LEU A 386 -15.02 -17.29 -13.44
CA LEU A 386 -14.36 -16.57 -12.36
C LEU A 386 -15.29 -16.34 -11.15
N LEU A 387 -16.56 -16.01 -11.40
CA LEU A 387 -17.56 -15.86 -10.35
C LEU A 387 -17.86 -17.20 -9.65
N ASP A 388 -17.93 -18.29 -10.42
CA ASP A 388 -18.09 -19.64 -9.86
C ASP A 388 -16.89 -20.00 -8.96
N TYR A 389 -15.66 -19.67 -9.37
CA TYR A 389 -14.46 -19.88 -8.56
C TYR A 389 -14.51 -19.13 -7.22
N VAL A 390 -14.87 -17.86 -7.22
CA VAL A 390 -14.98 -17.05 -6.00
C VAL A 390 -16.07 -17.58 -5.07
N GLY A 391 -17.21 -17.93 -5.64
CA GLY A 391 -18.37 -18.43 -4.90
C GLY A 391 -18.31 -19.92 -4.53
N PHE A 392 -17.30 -20.68 -4.99
CA PHE A 392 -17.21 -22.12 -4.78
C PHE A 392 -16.69 -22.46 -3.39
N ASP A 393 -17.57 -23.01 -2.54
CA ASP A 393 -17.15 -23.71 -1.32
C ASP A 393 -16.66 -25.11 -1.70
N SER A 394 -15.46 -25.46 -1.25
CA SER A 394 -14.84 -26.78 -1.53
C SER A 394 -15.62 -27.96 -0.94
N CYS A 395 -16.69 -27.68 -0.21
CA CYS A 395 -17.59 -28.63 0.42
C CYS A 395 -19.03 -28.39 -0.01
N ASP A 396 -19.48 -29.04 -1.08
CA ASP A 396 -20.90 -29.11 -1.43
C ASP A 396 -21.60 -30.16 -0.56
N GLU A 397 -22.55 -29.72 0.30
CA GLU A 397 -23.32 -30.60 1.20
C GLU A 397 -24.22 -31.61 0.46
N SER A 398 -24.32 -31.55 -0.85
CA SER A 398 -25.08 -32.55 -1.61
C SER A 398 -24.36 -33.91 -1.71
N ASP A 399 -23.07 -33.93 -1.44
CA ASP A 399 -22.28 -35.16 -1.40
C ASP A 399 -21.93 -35.57 0.05
N ARG A 400 -22.95 -36.04 0.78
CA ARG A 400 -22.82 -36.54 2.16
C ARG A 400 -21.91 -37.76 2.33
N SER A 401 -21.13 -38.13 1.31
CA SER A 401 -20.27 -39.32 1.32
C SER A 401 -18.78 -39.03 1.48
N GLN A 402 -18.36 -37.75 1.61
CA GLN A 402 -16.96 -37.42 1.85
C GLN A 402 -16.85 -36.37 2.99
N GLU A 403 -16.26 -36.81 4.09
CA GLU A 403 -15.84 -35.94 5.20
C GLU A 403 -14.87 -34.88 4.69
N CYS A 404 -15.33 -33.63 4.68
CA CYS A 404 -14.47 -32.46 4.54
C CYS A 404 -13.82 -32.20 5.90
N GLU A 405 -12.74 -32.88 6.19
CA GLU A 405 -11.89 -32.54 7.33
C GLU A 405 -11.11 -31.24 7.00
N TRP A 406 -11.57 -30.14 7.58
CA TRP A 406 -10.69 -29.05 7.95
C TRP A 406 -9.81 -29.56 9.08
N VAL A 407 -8.54 -29.79 8.81
CA VAL A 407 -7.55 -29.97 9.88
C VAL A 407 -7.30 -28.57 10.43
N GLY A 408 -8.15 -28.14 11.38
CA GLY A 408 -7.82 -27.08 12.32
C GLY A 408 -6.74 -27.64 13.23
N GLU A 409 -5.60 -26.97 13.29
CA GLU A 409 -4.56 -27.29 14.25
C GLU A 409 -5.08 -27.05 15.66
N ASP A 410 -5.42 -28.12 16.35
CA ASP A 410 -5.37 -28.30 17.80
C ASP A 410 -5.75 -29.75 18.10
N GLU A 411 -4.82 -30.70 17.90
CA GLU A 411 -4.79 -31.94 18.65
C GLU A 411 -3.40 -32.56 18.56
N GLU A 412 -2.77 -32.68 19.74
CA GLU A 412 -1.58 -33.48 19.97
C GLU A 412 -1.80 -34.92 19.47
N VAL A 413 -1.03 -35.34 18.49
CA VAL A 413 -1.09 -36.69 17.93
C VAL A 413 -0.42 -37.65 18.89
N GLU A 414 -1.22 -38.33 19.67
CA GLU A 414 -0.82 -39.54 20.37
C GLU A 414 -0.63 -40.69 19.36
N VAL A 415 0.62 -41.10 19.21
CA VAL A 415 1.04 -42.19 18.31
C VAL A 415 0.49 -43.52 18.80
N LEU A 416 -0.55 -44.05 18.17
CA LEU A 416 -0.89 -45.45 18.26
C LEU A 416 -0.72 -46.16 16.91
N LYS A 417 0.32 -46.99 16.86
CA LYS A 417 0.55 -47.96 15.80
C LYS A 417 -0.59 -49.01 15.79
N ARG A 418 -1.34 -49.14 14.69
CA ARG A 418 -1.91 -50.45 14.29
C ARG A 418 -2.20 -50.53 12.78
N GLN A 419 -1.50 -51.46 12.17
CA GLN A 419 -1.85 -52.37 11.07
C GLN A 419 -2.60 -51.87 9.82
N GLY A 420 -1.84 -51.74 8.72
CA GLY A 420 -2.10 -52.33 7.44
C GLY A 420 -3.49 -52.25 6.81
N ARG A 421 -3.87 -51.15 6.22
CA ARG A 421 -4.69 -51.10 5.01
C ARG A 421 -4.23 -49.94 4.11
N ARG A 422 -3.83 -50.31 2.89
CA ARG A 422 -3.51 -49.33 1.83
C ARG A 422 -4.78 -48.57 1.48
N HIS A 423 -5.04 -47.40 2.10
CA HIS A 423 -6.01 -46.45 1.57
C HIS A 423 -5.40 -45.75 0.38
N ARG A 424 -6.01 -45.92 -0.78
CA ARG A 424 -5.76 -45.12 -1.97
C ARG A 424 -6.03 -43.67 -1.60
N ARG A 425 -4.98 -42.80 -1.67
CA ARG A 425 -5.13 -41.36 -1.55
C ARG A 425 -6.21 -40.88 -2.52
N PRO A 426 -7.19 -40.07 -2.08
CA PRO A 426 -8.18 -39.50 -2.98
C PRO A 426 -7.45 -38.65 -4.03
N LYS A 427 -7.74 -38.90 -5.29
CA LYS A 427 -7.12 -38.22 -6.41
C LYS A 427 -7.55 -36.76 -6.40
N ARG A 428 -6.60 -35.84 -6.34
CA ARG A 428 -6.67 -34.40 -6.51
C ARG A 428 -7.51 -33.96 -7.72
N LYS A 429 -8.85 -33.94 -7.61
CA LYS A 429 -9.73 -33.42 -8.68
C LYS A 429 -9.77 -31.88 -8.72
N HIS A 430 -9.59 -31.19 -7.58
CA HIS A 430 -9.71 -29.74 -7.49
C HIS A 430 -8.58 -28.93 -8.14
N ARG A 431 -7.32 -29.39 -8.09
CA ARG A 431 -6.21 -28.68 -8.75
C ARG A 431 -6.34 -28.54 -10.27
N ARG A 432 -7.12 -29.41 -10.94
CA ARG A 432 -7.31 -29.34 -12.39
C ARG A 432 -8.36 -28.30 -12.81
N SER A 433 -9.31 -27.90 -11.94
CA SER A 433 -10.30 -26.87 -12.27
C SER A 433 -9.68 -25.48 -12.28
N HIS A 434 -8.84 -25.15 -11.28
CA HIS A 434 -8.19 -23.85 -11.19
C HIS A 434 -7.23 -23.54 -12.36
N ALA A 435 -6.56 -24.56 -12.90
CA ALA A 435 -5.70 -24.41 -14.08
C ALA A 435 -6.47 -24.06 -15.37
N ARG A 436 -7.80 -24.22 -15.38
CA ARG A 436 -8.66 -23.94 -16.55
C ARG A 436 -9.24 -22.53 -16.55
N LEU A 437 -9.17 -21.81 -15.41
CA LEU A 437 -9.66 -20.44 -15.35
C LEU A 437 -8.84 -19.52 -16.25
N PRO A 438 -9.45 -18.52 -16.87
CA PRO A 438 -8.75 -17.58 -17.73
C PRO A 438 -7.65 -16.86 -16.97
N ARG A 439 -6.55 -16.57 -17.63
CA ARG A 439 -5.41 -15.84 -17.10
C ARG A 439 -4.98 -14.77 -18.09
N TYR A 440 -5.15 -13.53 -17.71
CA TYR A 440 -4.90 -12.36 -18.54
C TYR A 440 -3.51 -11.81 -18.20
N ALA A 441 -2.49 -12.47 -18.74
CA ALA A 441 -1.10 -12.14 -18.53
C ALA A 441 -0.31 -12.26 -19.82
N SER A 442 0.47 -11.24 -20.13
CA SER A 442 1.39 -11.26 -21.26
C SER A 442 2.69 -10.58 -20.88
N SER A 443 3.73 -10.76 -21.70
CA SER A 443 4.98 -10.04 -21.51
C SER A 443 4.84 -8.52 -21.66
N LEU A 444 3.78 -8.07 -22.30
CA LEU A 444 3.45 -6.65 -22.49
C LEU A 444 2.50 -6.08 -21.43
N SER A 445 2.06 -6.89 -20.46
CA SER A 445 1.24 -6.41 -19.35
C SER A 445 1.96 -5.29 -18.58
N PRO A 446 1.27 -4.22 -18.15
CA PRO A 446 1.90 -3.06 -17.49
C PRO A 446 2.51 -3.39 -16.13
N SER A 447 2.02 -4.46 -15.48
CA SER A 447 2.67 -5.02 -14.29
C SER A 447 3.99 -5.76 -14.61
N ARG A 448 4.27 -6.06 -15.90
CA ARG A 448 5.42 -6.87 -16.35
C ARG A 448 6.40 -6.12 -17.24
N SER A 449 5.96 -5.08 -17.90
CA SER A 449 6.75 -4.24 -18.82
C SER A 449 6.54 -2.77 -18.53
N ASN A 450 7.59 -1.98 -18.68
CA ASN A 450 7.50 -0.54 -18.59
C ASN A 450 6.78 0.03 -19.82
N THR A 451 5.48 0.23 -19.67
CA THR A 451 4.57 0.78 -20.67
C THR A 451 3.77 1.93 -20.06
N PHE A 452 2.88 2.55 -20.83
CA PHE A 452 2.01 3.61 -20.31
C PHE A 452 1.34 3.23 -18.99
N LEU A 453 1.40 4.12 -18.00
CA LEU A 453 0.92 4.02 -16.62
C LEU A 453 1.70 3.06 -15.69
N SER A 454 2.63 2.24 -16.19
CA SER A 454 3.43 1.38 -15.30
C SER A 454 4.27 2.21 -14.32
N LEU A 455 4.48 1.66 -13.11
CA LEU A 455 5.25 2.33 -12.07
C LEU A 455 6.73 2.42 -12.45
N LEU A 456 7.30 3.61 -12.38
CA LEU A 456 8.72 3.87 -12.61
C LEU A 456 9.56 3.74 -11.34
N GLY A 457 9.03 4.20 -10.22
CA GLY A 457 9.71 4.19 -8.93
C GLY A 457 8.99 5.05 -7.90
N TYR A 458 9.59 5.16 -6.73
CA TYR A 458 9.15 6.09 -5.70
C TYR A 458 10.31 6.75 -4.96
N SER A 459 10.01 7.88 -4.32
CA SER A 459 10.83 8.53 -3.32
C SER A 459 10.18 8.38 -1.94
N GLN A 460 10.97 7.96 -0.94
CA GLN A 460 10.55 7.80 0.44
C GLN A 460 11.06 8.99 1.25
N TRP A 461 10.16 9.59 2.04
CA TRP A 461 10.39 10.80 2.81
C TRP A 461 10.13 10.53 4.27
N VAL A 462 11.01 11.04 5.15
CA VAL A 462 10.91 10.87 6.60
C VAL A 462 11.08 12.22 7.31
N LEU A 463 10.36 12.40 8.39
CA LEU A 463 10.56 13.54 9.30
C LEU A 463 11.54 13.11 10.40
N PRO A 464 12.68 13.81 10.58
CA PRO A 464 13.62 13.57 11.69
C PRO A 464 13.00 14.09 13.00
N LEU A 465 12.05 13.32 13.56
CA LEU A 465 11.09 13.80 14.57
C LEU A 465 11.75 14.25 15.87
N ASN A 466 12.78 13.56 16.35
CA ASN A 466 13.49 13.95 17.57
C ASN A 466 14.18 15.30 17.39
N GLU A 467 14.91 15.45 16.29
CA GLU A 467 15.66 16.68 16.00
C GLU A 467 14.74 17.89 15.82
N VAL A 468 13.59 17.71 15.19
CA VAL A 468 12.63 18.81 15.01
C VAL A 468 11.92 19.17 16.31
N ASN A 469 11.61 18.19 17.17
CA ASN A 469 11.07 18.45 18.50
C ASN A 469 12.10 19.17 19.40
N GLU A 470 13.36 18.74 19.43
CA GLU A 470 14.44 19.42 20.16
C GLU A 470 14.62 20.88 19.70
N ALA A 471 14.55 21.11 18.40
CA ALA A 471 14.61 22.47 17.84
C ALA A 471 13.40 23.32 18.27
N TYR A 472 12.20 22.73 18.31
CA TYR A 472 11.00 23.40 18.79
C TYR A 472 11.13 23.77 20.27
N ASP A 473 11.50 22.83 21.13
CA ASP A 473 11.66 23.03 22.56
C ASP A 473 12.69 24.13 22.86
N HIS A 474 13.83 24.11 22.15
CA HIS A 474 14.84 25.14 22.29
C HIS A 474 14.33 26.54 21.92
N VAL A 475 13.57 26.67 20.82
CA VAL A 475 13.00 27.97 20.43
C VAL A 475 11.90 28.38 21.40
N TYR A 476 11.08 27.43 21.87
CA TYR A 476 10.05 27.67 22.85
C TYR A 476 10.63 28.23 24.17
N GLU A 477 11.70 27.62 24.70
CA GLU A 477 12.37 28.03 25.92
C GLU A 477 13.07 29.38 25.80
N THR A 478 13.67 29.66 24.63
CA THR A 478 14.51 30.87 24.45
C THR A 478 13.76 32.07 23.88
N GLN A 479 12.71 31.87 23.08
CA GLN A 479 12.00 32.92 22.35
C GLN A 479 10.49 32.90 22.57
N GLY A 480 9.98 31.86 23.23
CA GLY A 480 8.56 31.70 23.56
C GLY A 480 7.71 31.06 22.47
N LEU A 481 6.44 30.76 22.83
CA LEU A 481 5.47 30.04 22.02
C LEU A 481 5.28 30.65 20.61
N SER A 482 5.20 31.98 20.51
CA SER A 482 4.97 32.67 19.25
C SER A 482 6.07 32.37 18.20
N ALA A 483 7.33 32.32 18.63
CA ALA A 483 8.44 32.01 17.76
C ALA A 483 8.45 30.49 17.42
N ALA A 484 8.27 29.63 18.40
CA ALA A 484 8.23 28.18 18.19
C ALA A 484 7.11 27.75 17.23
N SER A 485 5.91 28.34 17.33
CA SER A 485 4.79 28.05 16.44
C SER A 485 4.98 28.48 14.98
N MET A 486 6.01 29.27 14.70
CA MET A 486 6.41 29.65 13.33
C MET A 486 7.36 28.67 12.67
N LEU A 487 7.90 27.70 13.42
CA LEU A 487 8.78 26.69 12.84
C LEU A 487 8.04 25.83 11.82
N ARG A 488 8.72 25.55 10.72
CA ARG A 488 8.22 24.70 9.62
C ARG A 488 9.32 23.69 9.26
N PRO A 489 9.47 22.63 10.06
CA PRO A 489 10.45 21.60 9.75
C PRO A 489 10.10 20.88 8.44
N ASN A 490 11.12 20.36 7.76
CA ASN A 490 10.99 19.70 6.48
C ASN A 490 11.19 18.19 6.62
N TYR A 491 10.43 17.43 5.84
CA TYR A 491 10.76 16.05 5.55
C TYR A 491 12.07 15.97 4.77
N THR A 492 12.84 14.93 5.01
CA THR A 492 14.09 14.65 4.30
C THR A 492 13.94 13.43 3.41
N LEU A 493 14.66 13.42 2.28
CA LEU A 493 14.72 12.26 1.41
C LEU A 493 15.48 11.14 2.11
N GLU A 494 14.83 10.02 2.39
CA GLU A 494 15.49 8.84 2.94
C GLU A 494 16.18 8.05 1.84
N TYR A 495 15.44 7.71 0.79
CA TYR A 495 15.96 7.05 -0.40
C TYR A 495 14.98 7.11 -1.58
N THR A 496 15.46 6.61 -2.72
CA THR A 496 14.64 6.36 -3.89
C THR A 496 14.87 4.93 -4.41
N THR A 497 13.91 4.40 -5.15
CA THR A 497 14.08 3.11 -5.84
C THR A 497 14.86 3.23 -7.15
N TYR A 498 14.99 4.43 -7.69
CA TYR A 498 15.63 4.70 -8.98
C TYR A 498 17.12 4.40 -8.99
N ASP A 499 17.65 4.23 -10.18
CA ASP A 499 19.11 4.28 -10.39
C ASP A 499 19.65 5.70 -10.32
N ALA A 500 20.98 5.82 -10.18
CA ALA A 500 21.63 7.10 -10.03
C ALA A 500 21.48 8.04 -11.25
N PRO A 501 21.58 7.57 -12.51
CA PRO A 501 21.33 8.41 -13.68
C PRO A 501 19.93 9.01 -13.69
N THR A 502 18.92 8.26 -13.31
CA THR A 502 17.52 8.73 -13.27
C THR A 502 17.31 9.78 -12.18
N LEU A 503 17.78 9.52 -10.94
CA LEU A 503 17.62 10.48 -9.84
C LEU A 503 18.37 11.79 -10.09
N TRP A 504 19.59 11.69 -10.57
CA TRP A 504 20.49 12.84 -10.77
C TRP A 504 20.47 13.40 -12.19
N HIS A 505 19.47 13.00 -12.99
CA HIS A 505 19.31 13.45 -14.39
C HIS A 505 19.47 14.96 -14.58
N PRO A 506 18.94 15.86 -13.71
CA PRO A 506 19.08 17.31 -13.90
C PRO A 506 20.54 17.82 -13.89
N TYR A 507 21.49 16.99 -13.46
CA TYR A 507 22.93 17.31 -13.35
C TYR A 507 23.81 16.48 -14.27
N VAL A 508 23.21 15.61 -15.11
CA VAL A 508 23.96 14.82 -16.10
C VAL A 508 24.24 15.70 -17.31
N ASP A 509 25.50 15.98 -17.57
CA ASP A 509 25.92 16.64 -18.81
C ASP A 509 25.68 15.69 -19.99
N LEU A 510 24.83 16.09 -20.90
CA LEU A 510 24.48 15.30 -22.09
C LEU A 510 25.68 14.96 -22.97
N SER A 511 26.78 15.73 -22.88
CA SER A 511 28.03 15.44 -23.58
C SER A 511 28.79 14.23 -23.01
N ILE A 512 28.44 13.78 -21.77
CA ILE A 512 29.10 12.68 -21.05
C ILE A 512 28.25 11.40 -21.09
N GLN A 513 27.10 11.41 -21.72
CA GLN A 513 26.17 10.26 -21.81
C GLN A 513 26.79 8.97 -22.36
N SER A 514 27.90 9.04 -23.11
CA SER A 514 28.59 7.85 -23.59
C SER A 514 29.27 7.00 -22.48
N SER A 515 29.43 7.55 -21.27
CA SER A 515 30.06 6.87 -20.13
C SER A 515 29.07 6.20 -19.17
N PHE A 516 27.78 6.52 -19.29
CA PHE A 516 26.70 5.86 -18.56
C PHE A 516 25.93 5.01 -19.56
N PRO A 517 25.44 3.80 -19.17
CA PRO A 517 24.42 3.17 -19.96
C PRO A 517 23.29 4.21 -20.11
N PRO A 518 22.78 4.46 -21.33
CA PRO A 518 21.69 5.38 -21.52
C PRO A 518 20.58 5.00 -20.54
N PRO A 519 19.87 5.97 -19.93
CA PRO A 519 18.70 5.64 -19.15
C PRO A 519 17.89 4.68 -20.02
N ARG A 520 17.56 3.50 -19.50
CA ARG A 520 16.95 2.42 -20.28
C ARG A 520 15.56 2.77 -20.83
N HIS A 521 15.12 3.98 -20.56
CA HIS A 521 13.96 4.64 -21.12
C HIS A 521 14.39 5.44 -22.35
N HIS A 522 13.99 4.98 -23.53
CA HIS A 522 14.37 5.54 -24.84
C HIS A 522 13.90 6.97 -25.09
N GLU A 523 13.14 7.57 -24.17
CA GLU A 523 12.78 8.99 -24.19
C GLU A 523 13.09 9.56 -22.82
N LEU A 524 13.82 10.67 -22.80
CA LEU A 524 14.03 11.47 -21.58
C LEU A 524 12.65 11.74 -20.99
N PRO A 525 12.46 11.49 -19.67
CA PRO A 525 11.20 11.87 -19.04
C PRO A 525 10.91 13.30 -19.41
N SER A 526 9.67 13.59 -19.82
CA SER A 526 9.23 14.99 -19.97
C SER A 526 9.63 15.74 -18.69
N GLN A 527 9.82 17.05 -18.73
CA GLN A 527 10.24 17.86 -17.57
C GLN A 527 9.39 17.62 -16.31
N HIS A 528 8.28 16.89 -16.42
CA HIS A 528 7.30 16.58 -15.40
C HIS A 528 7.59 15.29 -14.60
N HIS A 529 8.43 14.37 -15.08
CA HIS A 529 8.73 13.09 -14.38
C HIS A 529 9.92 13.18 -13.42
N VAL A 530 10.09 14.30 -12.74
CA VAL A 530 11.21 14.44 -11.79
C VAL A 530 10.91 13.62 -10.53
N PRO A 531 11.71 12.57 -10.23
CA PRO A 531 11.51 11.72 -9.05
C PRO A 531 11.59 12.47 -7.72
N VAL A 532 12.39 13.52 -7.68
CA VAL A 532 12.63 14.39 -6.53
C VAL A 532 12.78 15.83 -7.04
N PRO A 533 12.13 16.82 -6.41
CA PRO A 533 12.26 18.23 -6.79
C PRO A 533 13.71 18.69 -6.83
N LYS A 534 14.06 19.44 -7.87
CA LYS A 534 15.46 19.90 -8.08
C LYS A 534 15.98 20.73 -6.91
N THR A 535 15.14 21.55 -6.30
CA THR A 535 15.47 22.36 -5.12
C THR A 535 15.94 21.50 -3.93
N ILE A 536 15.35 20.33 -3.75
CA ILE A 536 15.76 19.37 -2.72
C ILE A 536 17.08 18.71 -3.09
N LEU A 537 17.27 18.32 -4.35
CA LEU A 537 18.54 17.77 -4.83
C LEU A 537 19.68 18.79 -4.69
N ASP A 538 19.43 20.07 -5.02
CA ASP A 538 20.38 21.17 -4.79
C ASP A 538 20.76 21.27 -3.30
N GLY A 539 19.78 21.19 -2.40
CA GLY A 539 20.00 21.19 -0.95
C GLY A 539 20.88 20.01 -0.48
N ILE A 540 20.61 18.80 -0.99
CA ILE A 540 21.43 17.61 -0.69
C ILE A 540 22.88 17.79 -1.14
N LEU A 541 23.09 18.34 -2.35
CA LEU A 541 24.46 18.63 -2.84
C LEU A 541 25.16 19.65 -1.95
N GLN A 542 24.47 20.73 -1.58
CA GLN A 542 25.03 21.77 -0.71
C GLN A 542 25.42 21.23 0.67
N GLN A 543 24.55 20.44 1.31
CA GLN A 543 24.81 19.80 2.60
C GLN A 543 26.06 18.90 2.55
N ASN A 544 26.27 18.19 1.44
CA ASN A 544 27.43 17.34 1.23
C ASN A 544 28.65 18.09 0.66
N ARG A 545 28.59 19.42 0.50
CA ARG A 545 29.62 20.26 -0.10
C ARG A 545 30.08 19.80 -1.49
N LEU A 546 29.12 19.38 -2.30
CA LEU A 546 29.32 18.87 -3.65
C LEU A 546 28.78 19.87 -4.67
N SER A 547 29.56 20.14 -5.72
CA SER A 547 29.16 20.95 -6.87
C SER A 547 28.43 20.10 -7.94
N SER A 548 28.60 18.78 -7.91
CA SER A 548 28.01 17.83 -8.83
C SER A 548 27.82 16.47 -8.14
N PRO A 549 26.77 15.72 -8.48
CA PRO A 549 26.60 14.36 -7.96
C PRO A 549 27.64 13.38 -8.50
N PHE A 550 28.30 13.71 -9.60
CA PHE A 550 29.29 12.86 -10.25
C PHE A 550 30.68 13.48 -10.20
N GLN A 551 31.65 12.65 -9.86
CA GLN A 551 33.10 12.99 -9.92
C GLN A 551 33.68 12.30 -11.15
N CYS A 552 34.10 13.10 -12.13
CA CYS A 552 34.62 12.60 -13.40
C CYS A 552 36.13 12.74 -13.45
N GLN A 553 36.83 11.65 -13.80
CA GLN A 553 38.24 11.66 -14.15
C GLN A 553 38.40 11.12 -15.57
N LYS A 554 38.86 11.98 -16.49
CA LYS A 554 38.88 11.70 -17.94
C LYS A 554 37.46 11.37 -18.42
N SER A 555 37.23 10.19 -19.02
CA SER A 555 35.94 9.73 -19.52
C SER A 555 35.15 8.85 -18.53
N VAL A 556 35.66 8.64 -17.30
CA VAL A 556 34.98 7.80 -16.29
C VAL A 556 34.40 8.67 -15.19
N CYS A 557 33.08 8.66 -15.08
CA CYS A 557 32.35 9.35 -14.01
C CYS A 557 31.85 8.35 -12.97
N LYS A 558 32.02 8.68 -11.69
CA LYS A 558 31.50 7.89 -10.57
C LYS A 558 30.65 8.78 -9.68
N MET A 559 29.54 8.25 -9.20
CA MET A 559 28.71 8.96 -8.23
C MET A 559 29.50 9.19 -6.94
N ALA A 560 29.37 10.39 -6.37
CA ALA A 560 29.99 10.75 -5.10
C ALA A 560 29.52 9.81 -3.99
N GLN A 561 30.45 9.39 -3.13
CA GLN A 561 30.21 8.35 -2.12
C GLN A 561 29.02 8.66 -1.19
N PRO A 562 28.85 9.89 -0.66
CA PRO A 562 27.72 10.22 0.23
C PRO A 562 26.35 10.06 -0.44
N LEU A 563 26.26 10.19 -1.77
CA LEU A 563 24.98 10.17 -2.49
C LEU A 563 24.51 8.77 -2.84
N LYS A 564 25.36 7.74 -2.71
CA LYS A 564 25.02 6.37 -3.07
C LYS A 564 23.88 5.79 -2.24
N ILE A 565 23.68 6.30 -1.03
CA ILE A 565 22.60 5.86 -0.15
C ILE A 565 21.23 6.08 -0.79
N PHE A 566 21.05 7.17 -1.52
CA PHE A 566 19.75 7.51 -2.10
C PHE A 566 19.31 6.59 -3.24
N THR A 567 20.22 5.84 -3.86
CA THR A 567 19.94 4.96 -5.02
C THR A 567 20.44 3.53 -4.81
N THR A 568 20.39 3.04 -3.58
CA THR A 568 20.92 1.72 -3.18
C THR A 568 20.30 0.57 -3.99
N TYR A 569 19.00 0.66 -4.29
CA TYR A 569 18.30 -0.40 -5.02
C TYR A 569 18.52 -0.33 -6.52
N GLY A 570 18.58 0.85 -7.11
CA GLY A 570 18.96 1.08 -8.50
C GLY A 570 18.08 0.35 -9.49
N LEU A 571 16.74 0.48 -9.32
CA LEU A 571 15.78 -0.19 -10.18
C LEU A 571 15.56 0.60 -11.48
N PRO A 572 15.40 -0.09 -12.62
CA PRO A 572 15.02 0.56 -13.88
C PRO A 572 13.54 0.99 -13.88
N ASP A 573 12.69 0.24 -13.22
CA ASP A 573 11.24 0.46 -13.00
C ASP A 573 10.75 -0.47 -11.89
N MET A 574 9.45 -0.39 -11.55
CA MET A 574 8.83 -1.17 -10.49
C MET A 574 7.96 -2.32 -11.03
N THR A 575 8.21 -2.76 -12.27
CA THR A 575 7.52 -3.92 -12.82
C THR A 575 8.01 -5.22 -12.16
N LEU A 576 7.26 -6.30 -12.36
CA LEU A 576 7.44 -7.56 -11.63
C LEU A 576 8.88 -8.11 -11.71
N ARG A 577 9.51 -8.10 -12.89
CA ARG A 577 10.86 -8.67 -13.04
C ARG A 577 11.93 -7.92 -12.22
N PRO A 578 12.08 -6.58 -12.33
CA PRO A 578 12.99 -5.81 -11.47
C PRO A 578 12.75 -6.03 -9.98
N MET A 579 11.49 -6.16 -9.56
CA MET A 579 11.15 -6.40 -8.15
C MET A 579 11.57 -7.78 -7.67
N LEU A 580 11.34 -8.83 -8.44
CA LEU A 580 11.82 -10.19 -8.12
C LEU A 580 13.37 -10.26 -8.14
N ASP A 581 14.01 -9.51 -9.03
CA ASP A 581 15.46 -9.41 -9.07
C ASP A 581 16.01 -8.64 -7.85
N LEU A 582 15.30 -7.61 -7.39
CA LEU A 582 15.63 -6.94 -6.13
C LEU A 582 15.52 -7.91 -4.95
N ALA A 583 14.41 -8.65 -4.82
CA ALA A 583 14.23 -9.64 -3.77
C ALA A 583 15.40 -10.63 -3.69
N ARG A 584 15.83 -11.17 -4.84
CA ARG A 584 17.00 -12.06 -4.93
C ARG A 584 18.31 -11.38 -4.53
N ARG A 585 18.54 -10.12 -4.96
CA ARG A 585 19.75 -9.35 -4.60
C ARG A 585 19.80 -9.06 -3.10
N LEU A 586 18.66 -8.75 -2.48
CA LEU A 586 18.56 -8.48 -1.04
C LEU A 586 19.07 -9.65 -0.20
N VAL A 587 18.71 -10.88 -0.53
CA VAL A 587 19.15 -12.05 0.24
C VAL A 587 20.59 -12.48 -0.06
N LEU A 588 21.12 -12.16 -1.22
CA LEU A 588 22.50 -12.46 -1.62
C LEU A 588 23.51 -11.45 -1.06
N ASP A 589 23.13 -10.18 -0.87
CA ASP A 589 23.98 -9.11 -0.38
C ASP A 589 23.61 -8.73 1.07
N LYS A 590 24.40 -9.19 2.04
CA LYS A 590 24.17 -8.94 3.48
C LYS A 590 24.13 -7.45 3.82
N LYS A 591 24.91 -6.61 3.11
CA LYS A 591 24.92 -5.16 3.36
C LYS A 591 23.64 -4.52 2.84
N MET A 592 23.20 -4.92 1.65
CA MET A 592 21.94 -4.45 1.08
C MET A 592 20.76 -4.91 1.93
N TRP A 593 20.76 -6.16 2.43
CA TRP A 593 19.76 -6.66 3.37
C TRP A 593 19.68 -5.81 4.64
N LYS A 594 20.82 -5.54 5.28
CA LYS A 594 20.86 -4.68 6.47
C LYS A 594 20.30 -3.29 6.18
N THR A 595 20.66 -2.69 5.04
CA THR A 595 20.10 -1.38 4.64
C THR A 595 18.59 -1.47 4.41
N TYR A 596 18.10 -2.55 3.82
CA TYR A 596 16.67 -2.78 3.60
C TYR A 596 15.90 -2.88 4.91
N VAL A 597 16.39 -3.68 5.86
CA VAL A 597 15.78 -3.82 7.20
C VAL A 597 15.78 -2.50 7.96
N ASN A 598 16.89 -1.75 7.94
CA ASN A 598 16.92 -0.43 8.59
C ASN A 598 15.87 0.52 7.99
N ARG A 599 15.67 0.51 6.67
CA ARG A 599 14.64 1.33 6.01
C ARG A 599 13.23 0.84 6.26
N MET A 600 13.04 -0.47 6.41
CA MET A 600 11.75 -1.04 6.77
C MET A 600 11.19 -0.34 8.00
N TYR A 601 12.03 -0.03 8.98
CA TYR A 601 11.67 0.68 10.20
C TYR A 601 12.05 2.18 10.14
N THR A 602 12.15 2.75 8.93
CA THR A 602 12.49 4.15 8.65
C THR A 602 13.73 4.64 9.43
N SER A 603 14.78 3.83 9.42
CA SER A 603 16.12 4.13 9.97
C SER A 603 16.12 4.68 11.40
N VAL A 604 15.27 4.16 12.26
CA VAL A 604 15.35 4.45 13.69
C VAL A 604 16.44 3.55 14.27
N ASP A 605 17.57 4.16 14.68
CA ASP A 605 18.71 3.48 15.32
C ASP A 605 18.41 3.03 16.75
#